data_3de94ec605cac3567e15cd13cb63e081
#
_entry.id   3de94ec605cac3567e15cd13cb63e081
#
_cell.length_a   1.000
_cell.length_b   1.000
_cell.length_c   1.000
_cell.angle_alpha   90.00
_cell.angle_beta   90.00
_cell.angle_gamma   90.00
#
_symmetry.space_group_name_H-M   'P 1'
#
loop_
_entity.id
_entity.type
_entity.pdbx_description
1 polymer ?
#
loop_
_entity_poly.entity_id
_entity_poly.type
_entity_poly.pdbx_seq_one_letter_code
_entity_poly.pdbx_strand_id
1 'polypeptide(L)'
;KRMYRAADNWEYELAAEYRDLLEGISSLRTRQRVIAHDLKDRDVFGYTSDRGWMSVQLFFVRQGKLIKSNVQQFQHFNDPKEDFLTYLGQFYNSPKTILPKEVFLPEEVDLDSAKAIIPCKVVQPKKGEKKHLVTMAIKNASISLQQKFDLLEKEVIKNHIAIEDLGSSMGLDKLKRIEAFDNSNTMGADAVSTMVVFIDGKPSKKDYRKYKIKTVDGPDDYASMFEVISRRYKRVKEDALPEPDLIIVDGGKGQVTSAI
;
A
#
# COMPACT_ATOMS: atom_id res chain seq x y z
N LYS A 1 -17.27 28.20 -4.69
CA LYS A 1 -17.57 29.40 -3.87
C LYS A 1 -17.62 29.05 -2.36
N ARG A 2 -18.40 28.02 -1.91
CA ARG A 2 -18.49 27.67 -0.47
C ARG A 2 -17.15 27.23 0.11
N MET A 3 -16.39 26.39 -0.60
CA MET A 3 -15.04 25.95 -0.20
C MET A 3 -14.09 27.15 0.05
N TYR A 4 -14.04 28.11 -0.89
CA TYR A 4 -13.18 29.30 -0.73
C TYR A 4 -13.62 30.18 0.43
N ARG A 5 -14.94 30.36 0.64
CA ARG A 5 -15.45 31.10 1.80
C ARG A 5 -15.09 30.46 3.13
N ALA A 6 -15.18 29.13 3.23
CA ALA A 6 -14.75 28.41 4.43
C ALA A 6 -13.23 28.57 4.67
N ALA A 7 -12.42 28.51 3.61
CA ALA A 7 -10.98 28.74 3.71
C ALA A 7 -10.66 30.19 4.15
N ASP A 8 -11.35 31.19 3.58
CA ASP A 8 -11.20 32.61 3.93
C ASP A 8 -11.60 32.89 5.39
N ASN A 9 -12.56 32.12 5.92
CA ASN A 9 -13.00 32.18 7.33
C ASN A 9 -12.16 31.31 8.27
N TRP A 10 -11.07 30.72 7.82
CA TRP A 10 -10.18 29.81 8.60
C TRP A 10 -10.85 28.50 9.05
N GLU A 11 -12.00 28.13 8.46
CA GLU A 11 -12.74 26.88 8.69
C GLU A 11 -12.16 25.76 7.81
N TYR A 12 -10.92 25.32 8.07
CA TYR A 12 -10.18 24.44 7.20
C TYR A 12 -10.78 23.03 7.06
N GLU A 13 -11.39 22.49 8.10
CA GLU A 13 -12.07 21.19 8.06
C GLU A 13 -13.28 21.25 7.10
N LEU A 14 -14.08 22.29 7.20
CA LEU A 14 -15.24 22.51 6.33
C LEU A 14 -14.80 22.80 4.86
N ALA A 15 -13.69 23.47 4.68
CA ALA A 15 -13.10 23.69 3.35
C ALA A 15 -12.60 22.36 2.74
N ALA A 16 -12.02 21.46 3.53
CA ALA A 16 -11.62 20.13 3.10
C ALA A 16 -12.82 19.26 2.71
N GLU A 17 -13.90 19.23 3.50
CA GLU A 17 -15.13 18.54 3.14
C GLU A 17 -15.72 19.03 1.79
N TYR A 18 -15.75 20.33 1.57
CA TYR A 18 -16.21 20.88 0.29
C TYR A 18 -15.28 20.54 -0.87
N ARG A 19 -13.96 20.45 -0.66
CA ARG A 19 -13.00 19.98 -1.66
C ARG A 19 -13.28 18.53 -2.04
N ASP A 20 -13.43 17.65 -1.06
CA ASP A 20 -13.64 16.22 -1.26
C ASP A 20 -15.00 15.94 -1.94
N LEU A 21 -16.04 16.73 -1.61
CA LEU A 21 -17.32 16.73 -2.32
C LEU A 21 -17.17 17.17 -3.78
N LEU A 22 -16.37 18.22 -4.07
CA LEU A 22 -16.09 18.67 -5.42
C LEU A 22 -15.31 17.65 -6.24
N GLU A 23 -14.33 16.97 -5.64
CA GLU A 23 -13.60 15.86 -6.26
C GLU A 23 -14.53 14.68 -6.56
N GLY A 24 -15.41 14.32 -5.63
CA GLY A 24 -16.45 13.31 -5.83
C GLY A 24 -17.39 13.66 -6.99
N ILE A 25 -17.89 14.88 -7.05
CA ILE A 25 -18.75 15.38 -8.16
C ILE A 25 -17.97 15.43 -9.47
N SER A 26 -16.72 15.88 -9.45
CA SER A 26 -15.86 15.91 -10.65
C SER A 26 -15.60 14.50 -11.18
N SER A 27 -15.37 13.53 -10.33
CA SER A 27 -15.20 12.13 -10.72
C SER A 27 -16.47 11.54 -11.34
N LEU A 28 -17.64 11.90 -10.82
CA LEU A 28 -18.94 11.51 -11.39
C LEU A 28 -19.18 12.17 -12.76
N ARG A 29 -18.82 13.43 -12.92
CA ARG A 29 -18.97 14.18 -14.18
C ARG A 29 -18.01 13.67 -15.26
N THR A 30 -16.81 13.25 -14.90
CA THR A 30 -15.86 12.60 -15.82
C THR A 30 -16.36 11.24 -16.27
N ARG A 31 -17.05 10.48 -15.39
CA ARG A 31 -17.69 9.21 -15.73
C ARG A 31 -18.82 9.31 -16.76
N GLN A 32 -19.51 10.46 -16.86
CA GLN A 32 -20.60 10.66 -17.83
C GLN A 32 -20.13 10.96 -19.26
N ARG A 33 -18.85 11.24 -19.49
CA ARG A 33 -18.31 11.67 -20.79
C ARG A 33 -18.00 10.53 -21.77
N VAL A 34 -17.93 9.29 -21.31
CA VAL A 34 -17.66 8.15 -22.19
C VAL A 34 -18.98 7.50 -22.56
N ILE A 35 -19.59 7.96 -23.64
CA ILE A 35 -20.80 7.38 -24.19
C ILE A 35 -20.37 6.62 -25.45
N ALA A 36 -20.46 5.29 -25.44
CA ALA A 36 -20.43 4.53 -26.67
C ALA A 36 -21.80 4.60 -27.33
N HIS A 37 -21.86 4.89 -28.61
CA HIS A 37 -23.13 5.04 -29.35
C HIS A 37 -23.97 3.75 -29.40
N ASP A 38 -23.38 2.59 -29.09
CA ASP A 38 -24.09 1.33 -28.97
C ASP A 38 -24.35 1.00 -27.48
N LEU A 39 -25.53 0.49 -27.17
CA LEU A 39 -26.01 0.17 -25.82
C LEU A 39 -25.46 -1.19 -25.30
N LYS A 40 -24.26 -1.61 -25.73
CA LYS A 40 -23.69 -2.89 -25.32
C LYS A 40 -22.95 -2.81 -24.02
N ASP A 41 -23.07 -3.85 -23.22
CA ASP A 41 -22.32 -4.05 -22.01
C ASP A 41 -20.90 -4.52 -22.34
N ARG A 42 -19.89 -3.82 -21.79
CA ARG A 42 -18.48 -4.09 -22.03
C ARG A 42 -17.63 -3.92 -20.80
N ASP A 43 -16.61 -4.73 -20.71
CA ASP A 43 -15.48 -4.51 -19.83
C ASP A 43 -14.28 -4.13 -20.71
N VAL A 44 -13.60 -3.03 -20.35
CA VAL A 44 -12.47 -2.50 -21.10
C VAL A 44 -11.25 -2.53 -20.19
N PHE A 45 -10.26 -3.30 -20.59
CA PHE A 45 -9.01 -3.41 -19.84
C PHE A 45 -7.89 -2.62 -20.52
N GLY A 46 -7.04 -2.06 -19.68
CA GLY A 46 -5.72 -1.56 -20.03
C GLY A 46 -4.75 -1.91 -18.92
N TYR A 47 -3.51 -2.18 -19.24
CA TYR A 47 -2.48 -2.44 -18.26
C TYR A 47 -1.18 -1.75 -18.63
N THR A 48 -0.32 -1.59 -17.65
CA THR A 48 1.08 -1.19 -17.80
C THR A 48 1.90 -1.88 -16.73
N SER A 49 3.19 -2.06 -16.99
CA SER A 49 4.13 -2.61 -16.03
C SER A 49 5.40 -1.78 -16.02
N ASP A 50 5.97 -1.57 -14.85
CA ASP A 50 7.25 -0.93 -14.63
C ASP A 50 7.83 -1.37 -13.27
N ARG A 51 9.17 -1.50 -13.19
CA ARG A 51 9.92 -1.82 -11.95
C ARG A 51 9.36 -3.00 -11.16
N GLY A 52 8.88 -4.07 -11.84
CA GLY A 52 8.30 -5.26 -11.21
C GLY A 52 6.89 -5.07 -10.65
N TRP A 53 6.23 -3.97 -10.99
CA TRP A 53 4.83 -3.72 -10.65
C TRP A 53 3.97 -3.65 -11.90
N MET A 54 2.78 -4.21 -11.82
CA MET A 54 1.73 -4.09 -12.82
C MET A 54 0.57 -3.27 -12.28
N SER A 55 0.05 -2.38 -13.12
CA SER A 55 -1.23 -1.69 -12.88
C SER A 55 -2.21 -2.08 -13.96
N VAL A 56 -3.38 -2.54 -13.55
CA VAL A 56 -4.49 -2.92 -14.46
C VAL A 56 -5.66 -1.97 -14.19
N GLN A 57 -6.08 -1.28 -15.24
CA GLN A 57 -7.29 -0.46 -15.23
C GLN A 57 -8.43 -1.21 -15.90
N LEU A 58 -9.58 -1.25 -15.24
CA LEU A 58 -10.81 -1.83 -15.77
C LEU A 58 -11.92 -0.78 -15.79
N PHE A 59 -12.55 -0.60 -16.95
CA PHE A 59 -13.76 0.19 -17.10
C PHE A 59 -14.96 -0.72 -17.31
N PHE A 60 -15.99 -0.55 -16.51
CA PHE A 60 -17.27 -1.20 -16.67
C PHE A 60 -18.21 -0.28 -17.45
N VAL A 61 -18.43 -0.63 -18.72
CA VAL A 61 -19.39 0.07 -19.59
C VAL A 61 -20.67 -0.75 -19.63
N ARG A 62 -21.79 -0.13 -19.25
CA ARG A 62 -23.11 -0.76 -19.29
C ARG A 62 -24.08 0.17 -19.99
N GLN A 63 -24.84 -0.37 -20.94
CA GLN A 63 -25.75 0.42 -21.78
C GLN A 63 -25.06 1.65 -22.39
N GLY A 64 -23.83 1.48 -22.90
CA GLY A 64 -23.05 2.55 -23.50
C GLY A 64 -22.48 3.58 -22.55
N LYS A 65 -22.70 3.49 -21.23
CA LYS A 65 -22.22 4.43 -20.21
C LYS A 65 -21.15 3.77 -19.34
N LEU A 66 -20.10 4.52 -19.02
CA LEU A 66 -19.12 4.11 -18.01
C LEU A 66 -19.75 4.22 -16.62
N ILE A 67 -20.04 3.07 -15.99
CA ILE A 67 -20.68 3.03 -14.67
C ILE A 67 -19.70 2.87 -13.52
N LYS A 68 -18.55 2.24 -13.77
CA LYS A 68 -17.52 1.98 -12.74
C LYS A 68 -16.15 1.94 -13.38
N SER A 69 -15.18 2.43 -12.65
CA SER A 69 -13.75 2.30 -12.93
C SER A 69 -13.08 1.60 -11.74
N ASN A 70 -12.22 0.65 -12.03
CA ASN A 70 -11.43 -0.04 -11.02
C ASN A 70 -9.98 -0.11 -11.47
N VAL A 71 -9.06 0.09 -10.53
CA VAL A 71 -7.63 -0.08 -10.75
C VAL A 71 -7.09 -1.07 -9.73
N GLN A 72 -6.26 -1.99 -10.20
CA GLN A 72 -5.52 -2.91 -9.33
C GLN A 72 -4.03 -2.82 -9.62
N GLN A 73 -3.24 -2.87 -8.56
CA GLN A 73 -1.78 -2.82 -8.65
C GLN A 73 -1.21 -3.99 -7.85
N PHE A 74 -0.32 -4.75 -8.48
CA PHE A 74 0.32 -5.90 -7.86
C PHE A 74 1.75 -6.08 -8.38
N GLN A 75 2.57 -6.79 -7.63
CA GLN A 75 3.89 -7.19 -8.10
C GLN A 75 3.73 -8.32 -9.12
N HIS A 76 4.51 -8.25 -10.19
CA HIS A 76 4.60 -9.31 -11.19
C HIS A 76 6.03 -9.80 -11.29
N PHE A 77 6.20 -11.08 -11.65
CA PHE A 77 7.50 -11.76 -11.63
C PHE A 77 7.84 -12.43 -12.97
N ASN A 78 6.84 -12.64 -13.83
CA ASN A 78 6.98 -13.25 -15.16
C ASN A 78 6.87 -12.18 -16.26
N ASP A 79 6.70 -12.64 -17.51
CA ASP A 79 6.36 -11.73 -18.60
C ASP A 79 5.05 -10.97 -18.30
N PRO A 80 5.03 -9.64 -18.43
CA PRO A 80 3.84 -8.84 -18.13
C PRO A 80 2.57 -9.27 -18.87
N LYS A 81 2.71 -9.82 -20.08
CA LYS A 81 1.56 -10.30 -20.87
C LYS A 81 0.96 -11.57 -20.27
N GLU A 82 1.80 -12.48 -19.81
CA GLU A 82 1.38 -13.72 -19.15
C GLU A 82 0.72 -13.45 -17.80
N ASP A 83 1.32 -12.55 -16.98
CA ASP A 83 0.74 -12.17 -15.70
C ASP A 83 -0.58 -11.41 -15.87
N PHE A 84 -0.72 -10.61 -16.93
CA PHE A 84 -1.99 -9.99 -17.26
C PHE A 84 -3.06 -11.00 -17.68
N LEU A 85 -2.72 -12.02 -18.48
CA LEU A 85 -3.63 -13.11 -18.82
C LEU A 85 -4.06 -13.91 -17.59
N THR A 86 -3.12 -14.19 -16.70
CA THR A 86 -3.40 -14.84 -15.41
C THR A 86 -4.38 -14.02 -14.57
N TYR A 87 -4.17 -12.70 -14.50
CA TYR A 87 -5.09 -11.78 -13.84
C TYR A 87 -6.49 -11.82 -14.44
N LEU A 88 -6.62 -11.82 -15.78
CA LEU A 88 -7.92 -11.93 -16.46
C LEU A 88 -8.62 -13.25 -16.11
N GLY A 89 -7.87 -14.35 -16.05
CA GLY A 89 -8.40 -15.66 -15.65
C GLY A 89 -8.94 -15.64 -14.21
N GLN A 90 -8.19 -15.11 -13.29
CA GLN A 90 -8.63 -14.97 -11.89
C GLN A 90 -9.87 -14.07 -11.77
N PHE A 91 -9.89 -12.97 -12.51
CA PHE A 91 -10.99 -12.01 -12.48
C PHE A 91 -12.29 -12.63 -12.97
N TYR A 92 -12.28 -13.34 -14.12
CA TYR A 92 -13.49 -13.92 -14.70
C TYR A 92 -13.90 -15.27 -14.07
N ASN A 93 -12.99 -15.97 -13.40
CA ASN A 93 -13.33 -17.16 -12.60
C ASN A 93 -13.98 -16.83 -11.24
N SER A 94 -14.00 -15.56 -10.85
CA SER A 94 -14.66 -15.16 -9.61
C SER A 94 -16.18 -15.26 -9.73
N PRO A 95 -16.88 -15.95 -8.79
CA PRO A 95 -18.34 -16.12 -8.84
C PRO A 95 -19.13 -14.81 -8.72
N LYS A 96 -18.46 -13.72 -8.32
CA LYS A 96 -19.07 -12.38 -8.18
C LYS A 96 -18.97 -11.55 -9.46
N THR A 97 -18.30 -12.05 -10.51
CA THR A 97 -18.08 -11.30 -11.74
C THR A 97 -19.28 -11.48 -12.68
N ILE A 98 -19.91 -10.37 -13.02
CA ILE A 98 -21.00 -10.34 -14.01
C ILE A 98 -20.36 -10.24 -15.38
N LEU A 99 -20.60 -11.24 -16.23
CA LEU A 99 -20.05 -11.30 -17.57
C LEU A 99 -20.66 -10.23 -18.49
N PRO A 100 -19.84 -9.44 -19.18
CA PRO A 100 -20.29 -8.50 -20.20
C PRO A 100 -20.59 -9.22 -21.54
N LYS A 101 -21.16 -8.50 -22.49
CA LYS A 101 -21.30 -9.02 -23.87
C LYS A 101 -19.97 -9.05 -24.65
N GLU A 102 -19.12 -8.06 -24.38
CA GLU A 102 -17.82 -7.93 -25.06
C GLU A 102 -16.75 -7.49 -24.04
N VAL A 103 -15.53 -8.00 -24.19
CA VAL A 103 -14.33 -7.55 -23.45
C VAL A 103 -13.35 -6.93 -24.44
N PHE A 104 -12.90 -5.71 -24.15
CA PHE A 104 -11.89 -5.03 -24.95
C PHE A 104 -10.53 -5.13 -24.28
N LEU A 105 -9.55 -5.61 -25.05
CA LEU A 105 -8.16 -5.79 -24.61
C LEU A 105 -7.19 -4.97 -25.46
N PRO A 106 -6.00 -4.64 -24.91
CA PRO A 106 -4.88 -4.09 -25.67
C PRO A 106 -4.40 -5.02 -26.78
N GLU A 107 -3.83 -4.46 -27.85
CA GLU A 107 -3.36 -5.22 -29.02
C GLU A 107 -2.17 -6.15 -28.70
N GLU A 108 -1.40 -5.84 -27.65
CA GLU A 108 -0.22 -6.63 -27.28
C GLU A 108 -0.57 -7.96 -26.59
N VAL A 109 -1.81 -8.15 -26.17
CA VAL A 109 -2.28 -9.36 -25.50
C VAL A 109 -2.53 -10.45 -26.53
N ASP A 110 -2.10 -11.69 -26.26
CA ASP A 110 -2.43 -12.82 -27.13
C ASP A 110 -3.93 -13.10 -27.13
N LEU A 111 -4.53 -12.91 -28.30
CA LEU A 111 -5.99 -12.97 -28.46
C LEU A 111 -6.54 -14.38 -28.27
N ASP A 112 -5.80 -15.41 -28.71
CA ASP A 112 -6.29 -16.79 -28.66
C ASP A 112 -6.22 -17.32 -27.22
N SER A 113 -5.17 -17.03 -26.47
CA SER A 113 -5.09 -17.29 -25.04
C SER A 113 -6.19 -16.54 -24.26
N ALA A 114 -6.43 -15.27 -24.59
CA ALA A 114 -7.50 -14.50 -23.95
C ALA A 114 -8.90 -15.08 -24.23
N LYS A 115 -9.19 -15.55 -25.43
CA LYS A 115 -10.46 -16.20 -25.77
C LYS A 115 -10.66 -17.54 -25.08
N ALA A 116 -9.57 -18.28 -24.80
CA ALA A 116 -9.65 -19.53 -24.06
C ALA A 116 -10.00 -19.32 -22.57
N ILE A 117 -9.62 -18.16 -22.03
CA ILE A 117 -9.78 -17.81 -20.59
C ILE A 117 -11.11 -17.09 -20.34
N ILE A 118 -11.51 -16.18 -21.25
CA ILE A 118 -12.65 -15.28 -21.03
C ILE A 118 -13.91 -15.88 -21.68
N PRO A 119 -14.96 -16.21 -20.90
CA PRO A 119 -16.14 -16.92 -21.39
C PRO A 119 -17.14 -16.02 -22.14
N CYS A 120 -16.67 -14.94 -22.76
CA CYS A 120 -17.48 -14.04 -23.59
C CYS A 120 -16.66 -13.49 -24.76
N LYS A 121 -17.29 -12.66 -25.61
CA LYS A 121 -16.63 -12.15 -26.81
C LYS A 121 -15.47 -11.25 -26.51
N VAL A 122 -14.24 -11.63 -26.87
CA VAL A 122 -13.02 -10.83 -26.76
C VAL A 122 -12.76 -10.06 -28.05
N VAL A 123 -12.43 -8.78 -27.94
CA VAL A 123 -12.17 -7.87 -29.07
C VAL A 123 -10.93 -7.03 -28.78
N GLN A 124 -10.06 -6.90 -29.77
CA GLN A 124 -8.93 -5.96 -29.78
C GLN A 124 -9.24 -4.84 -30.78
N PRO A 125 -9.75 -3.69 -30.32
CA PRO A 125 -10.15 -2.62 -31.21
C PRO A 125 -8.94 -1.93 -31.82
N LYS A 126 -8.91 -1.83 -33.17
CA LYS A 126 -7.79 -1.20 -33.90
C LYS A 126 -7.99 0.30 -34.18
N LYS A 127 -9.23 0.81 -34.17
CA LYS A 127 -9.57 2.19 -34.52
C LYS A 127 -10.89 2.66 -33.89
N GLY A 128 -11.12 3.98 -33.92
CA GLY A 128 -12.36 4.62 -33.46
C GLY A 128 -12.53 4.63 -31.94
N GLU A 129 -13.75 4.90 -31.48
CA GLU A 129 -14.10 5.08 -30.07
C GLU A 129 -13.70 3.88 -29.18
N LYS A 130 -13.85 2.67 -29.71
CA LYS A 130 -13.48 1.44 -28.99
C LYS A 130 -11.97 1.38 -28.67
N LYS A 131 -11.13 1.74 -29.65
CA LYS A 131 -9.68 1.84 -29.45
C LYS A 131 -9.35 2.94 -28.46
N HIS A 132 -10.05 4.10 -28.54
CA HIS A 132 -9.87 5.19 -27.62
C HIS A 132 -10.12 4.77 -26.16
N LEU A 133 -11.16 3.95 -25.91
CA LEU A 133 -11.44 3.41 -24.56
C LEU A 133 -10.28 2.56 -24.02
N VAL A 134 -9.72 1.67 -24.84
CA VAL A 134 -8.56 0.87 -24.44
C VAL A 134 -7.34 1.75 -24.19
N THR A 135 -7.06 2.70 -25.07
CA THR A 135 -5.95 3.66 -24.88
C THR A 135 -6.11 4.47 -23.60
N MET A 136 -7.34 4.89 -23.31
CA MET A 136 -7.66 5.60 -22.05
C MET A 136 -7.44 4.72 -20.82
N ALA A 137 -7.81 3.43 -20.91
CA ALA A 137 -7.55 2.48 -19.82
C ALA A 137 -6.05 2.26 -19.60
N ILE A 138 -5.26 2.11 -20.65
CA ILE A 138 -3.79 1.99 -20.57
C ILE A 138 -3.19 3.26 -19.93
N LYS A 139 -3.63 4.43 -20.40
CA LYS A 139 -3.15 5.71 -19.85
C LYS A 139 -3.47 5.85 -18.35
N ASN A 140 -4.68 5.47 -17.94
CA ASN A 140 -5.06 5.51 -16.52
C ASN A 140 -4.26 4.51 -15.68
N ALA A 141 -4.00 3.31 -16.21
CA ALA A 141 -3.12 2.33 -15.57
C ALA A 141 -1.70 2.91 -15.35
N SER A 142 -1.15 3.60 -16.38
CA SER A 142 0.17 4.24 -16.30
C SER A 142 0.20 5.37 -15.27
N ILE A 143 -0.80 6.26 -15.27
CA ILE A 143 -0.90 7.33 -14.27
C ILE A 143 -0.97 6.75 -12.86
N SER A 144 -1.80 5.72 -12.66
CA SER A 144 -1.95 5.07 -11.36
C SER A 144 -0.65 4.42 -10.88
N LEU A 145 0.11 3.79 -11.79
CA LEU A 145 1.40 3.18 -11.44
C LEU A 145 2.44 4.25 -11.08
N GLN A 146 2.48 5.35 -11.82
CA GLN A 146 3.37 6.47 -11.51
C GLN A 146 3.04 7.08 -10.14
N GLN A 147 1.77 7.31 -9.85
CA GLN A 147 1.33 7.81 -8.53
C GLN A 147 1.78 6.88 -7.39
N LYS A 148 1.74 5.57 -7.61
CA LYS A 148 2.26 4.60 -6.63
C LYS A 148 3.76 4.80 -6.39
N PHE A 149 4.55 4.95 -7.43
CA PHE A 149 6.00 5.18 -7.29
C PHE A 149 6.30 6.51 -6.60
N ASP A 150 5.59 7.56 -6.96
CA ASP A 150 5.74 8.88 -6.32
C ASP A 150 5.43 8.80 -4.81
N LEU A 151 4.42 8.03 -4.42
CA LEU A 151 4.10 7.80 -3.00
C LEU A 151 5.19 7.01 -2.28
N LEU A 152 5.70 5.93 -2.90
CA LEU A 152 6.79 5.13 -2.34
C LEU A 152 8.08 5.95 -2.19
N GLU A 153 8.39 6.79 -3.16
CA GLU A 153 9.55 7.68 -3.10
C GLU A 153 9.42 8.73 -1.98
N LYS A 154 8.24 9.37 -1.88
CA LYS A 154 7.95 10.31 -0.78
C LYS A 154 8.06 9.64 0.59
N GLU A 155 7.60 8.39 0.73
CA GLU A 155 7.72 7.63 1.96
C GLU A 155 9.20 7.37 2.32
N VAL A 156 10.02 7.01 1.34
CA VAL A 156 11.45 6.80 1.55
C VAL A 156 12.13 8.09 2.01
N ILE A 157 11.86 9.22 1.34
CA ILE A 157 12.42 10.52 1.68
C ILE A 157 11.96 10.94 3.10
N LYS A 158 10.67 10.80 3.40
CA LYS A 158 10.11 11.12 4.72
C LYS A 158 10.79 10.32 5.83
N ASN A 159 10.97 9.02 5.62
CA ASN A 159 11.63 8.14 6.59
C ASN A 159 13.10 8.54 6.79
N HIS A 160 13.80 8.92 5.71
CA HIS A 160 15.18 9.38 5.80
C HIS A 160 15.30 10.68 6.61
N ILE A 161 14.48 11.68 6.29
CA ILE A 161 14.46 12.96 7.03
C ILE A 161 14.14 12.71 8.51
N ALA A 162 13.17 11.87 8.83
CA ALA A 162 12.80 11.58 10.22
C ALA A 162 13.97 10.95 11.01
N ILE A 163 14.75 10.09 10.37
CA ILE A 163 15.93 9.48 10.99
C ILE A 163 17.07 10.51 11.19
N GLU A 164 17.30 11.36 10.21
CA GLU A 164 18.30 12.44 10.31
C GLU A 164 17.93 13.45 11.39
N ASP A 165 16.67 13.87 11.45
CA ASP A 165 16.17 14.79 12.48
C ASP A 165 16.31 14.18 13.88
N LEU A 166 15.95 12.90 14.05
CA LEU A 166 16.11 12.18 15.32
C LEU A 166 17.58 12.09 15.71
N GLY A 167 18.45 11.67 14.79
CA GLY A 167 19.90 11.60 15.03
C GLY A 167 20.47 12.95 15.45
N SER A 168 20.15 14.00 14.69
CA SER A 168 20.60 15.36 14.97
C SER A 168 20.14 15.87 16.34
N SER A 169 18.89 15.60 16.72
CA SER A 169 18.33 16.00 18.01
C SER A 169 19.02 15.31 19.21
N MET A 170 19.61 14.13 18.98
CA MET A 170 20.30 13.32 19.99
C MET A 170 21.83 13.42 19.90
N GLY A 171 22.37 14.20 18.95
CA GLY A 171 23.82 14.32 18.73
C GLY A 171 24.44 13.03 18.18
N LEU A 172 23.69 12.22 17.45
CA LEU A 172 24.13 10.98 16.84
C LEU A 172 24.36 11.18 15.33
N ASP A 173 25.55 10.90 14.86
CA ASP A 173 25.91 11.11 13.45
C ASP A 173 25.23 10.13 12.49
N LYS A 174 24.91 8.92 12.95
CA LYS A 174 24.27 7.88 12.15
C LYS A 174 23.30 7.07 12.99
N LEU A 175 22.06 6.99 12.51
CA LEU A 175 21.02 6.13 13.06
C LEU A 175 20.58 5.15 11.96
N LYS A 176 21.21 3.97 11.94
CA LYS A 176 20.88 2.94 10.97
C LYS A 176 19.91 1.90 11.53
N ARG A 177 20.21 1.42 12.74
CA ARG A 177 19.42 0.39 13.42
C ARG A 177 18.87 0.91 14.75
N ILE A 178 17.54 0.88 14.86
CA ILE A 178 16.83 1.26 16.09
C ILE A 178 16.08 0.03 16.60
N GLU A 179 16.24 -0.31 17.87
CA GLU A 179 15.46 -1.35 18.53
C GLU A 179 14.57 -0.69 19.59
N ALA A 180 13.25 -0.90 19.50
CA ALA A 180 12.29 -0.35 20.46
C ALA A 180 11.59 -1.49 21.22
N PHE A 181 11.49 -1.33 22.54
CA PHE A 181 10.94 -2.31 23.47
C PHE A 181 9.68 -1.76 24.14
N ASP A 182 8.66 -2.61 24.16
CA ASP A 182 7.38 -2.36 24.82
C ASP A 182 6.99 -3.56 25.68
N ASN A 183 6.59 -3.28 26.93
CA ASN A 183 6.09 -4.28 27.87
C ASN A 183 4.55 -4.25 27.90
N SER A 184 3.94 -5.40 27.64
CA SER A 184 2.50 -5.58 27.71
C SER A 184 2.14 -6.52 28.86
N ASN A 185 1.54 -5.97 29.92
CA ASN A 185 0.99 -6.74 31.03
C ASN A 185 -0.51 -6.97 30.82
N THR A 186 -0.88 -8.17 30.43
CA THR A 186 -2.30 -8.57 30.43
C THR A 186 -2.63 -9.06 31.84
N MET A 187 -3.52 -8.38 32.54
CA MET A 187 -3.92 -8.68 33.94
C MET A 187 -3.87 -10.19 34.27
N GLY A 188 -2.78 -10.62 34.92
CA GLY A 188 -2.67 -11.94 35.53
C GLY A 188 -2.23 -13.12 34.68
N ALA A 189 -1.94 -12.97 33.41
CA ALA A 189 -1.41 -14.03 32.57
C ALA A 189 -0.18 -13.57 31.79
N ASP A 190 0.89 -14.34 31.86
CA ASP A 190 2.10 -14.27 31.04
C ASP A 190 2.53 -12.85 30.56
N ALA A 191 3.26 -12.11 31.36
CA ALA A 191 3.87 -10.84 30.95
C ALA A 191 4.76 -11.05 29.69
N VAL A 192 4.54 -10.21 28.68
CA VAL A 192 5.23 -10.32 27.40
C VAL A 192 5.80 -8.97 27.02
N SER A 193 7.05 -8.97 26.58
CA SER A 193 7.67 -7.81 25.94
C SER A 193 7.84 -8.02 24.44
N THR A 194 7.66 -6.97 23.68
CA THR A 194 7.89 -6.99 22.22
C THR A 194 9.06 -6.08 21.87
N MET A 195 9.89 -6.54 20.94
CA MET A 195 10.95 -5.77 20.34
C MET A 195 10.62 -5.53 18.88
N VAL A 196 10.49 -4.28 18.49
CA VAL A 196 10.39 -3.87 17.10
C VAL A 196 11.72 -3.29 16.63
N VAL A 197 12.03 -3.49 15.36
CA VAL A 197 13.31 -3.08 14.78
C VAL A 197 13.05 -2.22 13.54
N PHE A 198 13.74 -1.10 13.48
CA PHE A 198 13.81 -0.27 12.29
C PHE A 198 15.22 -0.27 11.72
N ILE A 199 15.34 -0.37 10.41
CA ILE A 199 16.61 -0.27 9.68
C ILE A 199 16.43 0.79 8.60
N ASP A 200 17.29 1.80 8.60
CA ASP A 200 17.23 2.95 7.67
C ASP A 200 15.80 3.57 7.63
N GLY A 201 15.17 3.73 8.80
CA GLY A 201 13.84 4.30 8.97
C GLY A 201 12.67 3.39 8.56
N LYS A 202 12.92 2.15 8.17
CA LYS A 202 11.88 1.19 7.75
C LYS A 202 11.73 0.05 8.75
N PRO A 203 10.48 -0.39 9.04
CA PRO A 203 10.24 -1.53 9.91
C PRO A 203 10.87 -2.81 9.35
N SER A 204 11.75 -3.46 10.10
CA SER A 204 12.34 -4.75 9.76
C SER A 204 11.61 -5.91 10.45
N LYS A 205 10.46 -6.29 9.92
CA LYS A 205 9.57 -7.29 10.54
C LYS A 205 10.24 -8.64 10.80
N LYS A 206 11.23 -9.04 9.99
CA LYS A 206 12.02 -10.27 10.19
C LYS A 206 12.85 -10.25 11.48
N ASP A 207 13.20 -9.05 11.96
CA ASP A 207 14.00 -8.84 13.16
C ASP A 207 13.16 -8.61 14.41
N TYR A 208 11.84 -8.52 14.30
CA TYR A 208 10.93 -8.40 15.44
C TYR A 208 11.03 -9.63 16.33
N ARG A 209 11.00 -9.42 17.63
CA ARG A 209 11.02 -10.51 18.63
C ARG A 209 9.96 -10.28 19.68
N LYS A 210 9.47 -11.40 20.20
CA LYS A 210 8.56 -11.46 21.33
C LYS A 210 9.26 -12.22 22.46
N TYR A 211 9.29 -11.60 23.62
CA TYR A 211 9.94 -12.17 24.82
C TYR A 211 8.88 -12.48 25.86
N LYS A 212 8.84 -13.73 26.28
CA LYS A 212 8.09 -14.13 27.47
C LYS A 212 8.95 -13.83 28.68
N ILE A 213 8.41 -13.07 29.65
CA ILE A 213 9.07 -12.79 30.94
C ILE A 213 9.12 -14.09 31.76
N LYS A 214 10.27 -14.39 32.36
CA LYS A 214 10.51 -15.67 33.04
C LYS A 214 10.85 -15.55 34.50
N THR A 215 11.47 -14.46 34.92
CA THR A 215 12.09 -14.31 36.26
C THR A 215 11.37 -13.29 37.14
N VAL A 216 10.37 -12.61 36.60
CA VAL A 216 9.63 -11.56 37.32
C VAL A 216 8.25 -12.08 37.71
N ASP A 217 7.98 -12.12 39.01
CA ASP A 217 6.68 -12.47 39.56
C ASP A 217 5.86 -11.19 39.82
N GLY A 218 4.69 -11.09 39.18
CA GLY A 218 3.78 -9.94 39.32
C GLY A 218 4.05 -8.81 38.33
N PRO A 219 3.32 -7.69 38.46
CA PRO A 219 3.38 -6.55 37.53
C PRO A 219 4.55 -5.61 37.88
N ASP A 220 5.77 -6.02 37.59
CA ASP A 220 6.99 -5.21 37.72
C ASP A 220 7.56 -4.90 36.34
N ASP A 221 7.20 -3.74 35.79
CA ASP A 221 7.63 -3.32 34.47
C ASP A 221 9.14 -3.02 34.39
N TYR A 222 9.76 -2.59 35.51
CA TYR A 222 11.20 -2.30 35.57
C TYR A 222 12.03 -3.58 35.51
N ALA A 223 11.69 -4.55 36.34
CA ALA A 223 12.36 -5.86 36.35
C ALA A 223 12.14 -6.61 35.02
N SER A 224 10.94 -6.51 34.44
CA SER A 224 10.61 -7.08 33.16
C SER A 224 11.44 -6.48 32.01
N MET A 225 11.59 -5.16 31.99
CA MET A 225 12.43 -4.47 31.00
C MET A 225 13.90 -4.86 31.14
N PHE A 226 14.41 -4.86 32.36
CA PHE A 226 15.78 -5.32 32.65
C PHE A 226 16.04 -6.75 32.16
N GLU A 227 15.13 -7.69 32.47
CA GLU A 227 15.24 -9.07 32.00
C GLU A 227 15.33 -9.16 30.47
N VAL A 228 14.44 -8.47 29.77
CA VAL A 228 14.35 -8.57 28.31
C VAL A 228 15.59 -7.96 27.65
N ILE A 229 16.00 -6.78 28.07
CA ILE A 229 17.18 -6.09 27.52
C ILE A 229 18.44 -6.88 27.81
N SER A 230 18.62 -7.36 29.04
CA SER A 230 19.76 -8.20 29.40
C SER A 230 19.84 -9.47 28.56
N ARG A 231 18.72 -10.17 28.36
CA ARG A 231 18.65 -11.37 27.51
C ARG A 231 18.95 -11.06 26.04
N ARG A 232 18.43 -9.93 25.54
CA ARG A 232 18.67 -9.49 24.16
C ARG A 232 20.14 -9.24 23.92
N TYR A 233 20.77 -8.38 24.72
CA TYR A 233 22.15 -7.93 24.46
C TYR A 233 23.21 -8.95 24.90
N LYS A 234 22.90 -9.83 25.84
CA LYS A 234 23.70 -11.05 26.07
C LYS A 234 23.77 -11.87 24.78
N ARG A 235 22.63 -12.13 24.14
CA ARG A 235 22.56 -12.87 22.89
C ARG A 235 23.21 -12.13 21.72
N VAL A 236 23.09 -10.80 21.65
CA VAL A 236 23.75 -9.98 20.61
C VAL A 236 25.26 -10.21 20.66
N LYS A 237 25.85 -10.24 21.88
CA LYS A 237 27.29 -10.49 22.08
C LYS A 237 27.67 -11.94 21.78
N GLU A 238 26.88 -12.91 22.25
CA GLU A 238 27.17 -14.36 22.05
C GLU A 238 27.08 -14.77 20.58
N ASP A 239 26.05 -14.32 19.87
CA ASP A 239 25.78 -14.69 18.47
C ASP A 239 26.37 -13.68 17.45
N ALA A 240 27.13 -12.68 17.89
CA ALA A 240 27.68 -11.59 17.05
C ALA A 240 26.61 -10.94 16.16
N LEU A 241 25.43 -10.69 16.73
CA LEU A 241 24.33 -10.06 16.01
C LEU A 241 24.57 -8.55 15.84
N PRO A 242 23.93 -7.89 14.85
CA PRO A 242 24.04 -6.46 14.67
C PRO A 242 23.58 -5.68 15.91
N GLU A 243 24.43 -4.80 16.41
CA GLU A 243 24.10 -3.89 17.51
C GLU A 243 23.23 -2.73 16.98
N PRO A 244 22.31 -2.19 17.81
CA PRO A 244 21.56 -0.99 17.46
C PRO A 244 22.37 0.28 17.72
N ASP A 245 22.10 1.32 16.95
CA ASP A 245 22.61 2.66 17.16
C ASP A 245 21.76 3.41 18.22
N LEU A 246 20.51 2.98 18.42
CA LEU A 246 19.57 3.53 19.38
C LEU A 246 18.65 2.46 19.93
N ILE A 247 18.50 2.46 21.25
CA ILE A 247 17.51 1.67 21.98
C ILE A 247 16.42 2.62 22.50
N ILE A 248 15.17 2.30 22.22
CA ILE A 248 14.00 3.02 22.72
C ILE A 248 13.25 2.07 23.66
N VAL A 249 12.90 2.54 24.84
CA VAL A 249 12.05 1.82 25.79
C VAL A 249 10.78 2.62 26.03
N ASP A 250 9.63 1.95 26.01
CA ASP A 250 8.38 2.60 26.40
C ASP A 250 8.31 2.76 27.91
N GLY A 251 8.18 4.01 28.35
CA GLY A 251 8.06 4.37 29.76
C GLY A 251 8.88 5.57 30.18
N GLY A 252 8.95 5.79 31.50
CA GLY A 252 9.63 6.94 32.09
C GLY A 252 11.10 6.67 32.42
N LYS A 253 11.71 7.61 33.19
CA LYS A 253 13.12 7.53 33.60
C LYS A 253 13.50 6.20 34.28
N GLY A 254 12.56 5.56 34.98
CA GLY A 254 12.81 4.28 35.65
C GLY A 254 13.08 3.14 34.68
N GLN A 255 12.31 3.02 33.59
CA GLN A 255 12.54 2.01 32.56
C GLN A 255 13.86 2.24 31.83
N VAL A 256 14.20 3.50 31.54
CA VAL A 256 15.51 3.85 30.96
C VAL A 256 16.65 3.45 31.90
N THR A 257 16.55 3.73 33.21
CA THR A 257 17.57 3.31 34.18
C THR A 257 17.71 1.79 34.27
N SER A 258 16.60 1.05 34.12
CA SER A 258 16.63 -0.43 34.09
C SER A 258 17.21 -0.99 32.80
N ALA A 259 17.30 -0.21 31.74
CA ALA A 259 17.83 -0.61 30.44
C ALA A 259 19.34 -0.34 30.27
N ILE A 260 19.91 0.48 31.15
CA ILE A 260 21.35 0.81 31.20
C ILE A 260 22.12 -0.18 32.07
#